data_95364205e567ea43eff12ec343a0a76a
#
_entry.id   95364205e567ea43eff12ec343a0a76a
#
_cell.length_a   1.000
_cell.length_b   1.000
_cell.length_c   1.000
_cell.angle_alpha   90.00
_cell.angle_beta   90.00
_cell.angle_gamma   90.00
#
_symmetry.space_group_name_H-M   'P 1'
#
loop_
_entity.id
_entity.type
_entity.pdbx_description
1 polymer ?
#
loop_
_entity_poly.entity_id
_entity_poly.type
_entity_poly.pdbx_seq_one_letter_code
_entity_poly.pdbx_strand_id
1 'polypeptide(L)'
;MKKIFAIVLAAAMLLSMTACGAAAKKDTYVVGICQLVQHDALDAATKGFQDALTEALGDKVKFEVQNASGDSVNCTTIINGFVSSKVDLIMANATPALQAAASATSEIPILGTSVTEYGVALGLDNFSGTVGGNVSGTSDLAPLDQQADMIV
;
A
#
# COMPACT_ATOMS: atom_id res chain seq x y z
N MET A 1 -40.32 -26.93 32.24
CA MET A 1 -40.13 -26.54 30.82
C MET A 1 -39.56 -25.12 30.69
N LYS A 2 -40.14 -24.06 31.31
CA LYS A 2 -39.63 -22.68 31.16
C LYS A 2 -38.17 -22.47 31.66
N LYS A 3 -37.71 -23.18 32.71
CA LYS A 3 -36.37 -23.04 33.27
C LYS A 3 -35.30 -23.71 32.37
N ILE A 4 -35.66 -24.79 31.69
CA ILE A 4 -34.74 -25.50 30.76
C ILE A 4 -34.55 -24.67 29.50
N PHE A 5 -35.59 -23.99 29.01
CA PHE A 5 -35.49 -23.11 27.83
C PHE A 5 -34.60 -21.89 28.08
N ALA A 6 -34.62 -21.33 29.31
CA ALA A 6 -33.75 -20.21 29.67
C ALA A 6 -32.29 -20.61 29.75
N ILE A 7 -31.94 -21.82 30.20
CA ILE A 7 -30.57 -22.33 30.28
C ILE A 7 -30.02 -22.62 28.89
N VAL A 8 -30.82 -23.17 27.98
CA VAL A 8 -30.40 -23.45 26.60
C VAL A 8 -30.20 -22.14 25.86
N LEU A 9 -31.03 -21.12 26.06
CA LEU A 9 -30.86 -19.80 25.42
C LEU A 9 -29.60 -19.08 25.92
N ALA A 10 -29.30 -19.16 27.22
CA ALA A 10 -28.08 -18.59 27.80
C ALA A 10 -26.83 -19.30 27.33
N ALA A 11 -26.85 -20.63 27.17
CA ALA A 11 -25.72 -21.39 26.60
C ALA A 11 -25.47 -21.04 25.12
N ALA A 12 -26.52 -20.81 24.33
CA ALA A 12 -26.40 -20.42 22.92
C ALA A 12 -25.81 -18.99 22.78
N MET A 13 -26.07 -18.07 23.72
CA MET A 13 -25.44 -16.73 23.69
C MET A 13 -23.95 -16.74 24.09
N LEU A 14 -23.55 -17.67 24.94
CA LEU A 14 -22.14 -17.81 25.33
C LEU A 14 -21.24 -18.43 24.21
N LEU A 15 -21.81 -19.22 23.31
CA LEU A 15 -21.07 -19.77 22.17
C LEU A 15 -20.87 -18.74 21.05
N SER A 16 -21.62 -17.64 21.00
CA SER A 16 -21.48 -16.62 19.95
C SER A 16 -20.37 -15.60 20.20
N MET A 17 -19.74 -15.58 21.39
CA MET A 17 -18.69 -14.61 21.74
C MET A 17 -17.26 -15.07 21.39
N THR A 18 -17.07 -16.28 20.90
CA THR A 18 -15.73 -16.79 20.52
C THR A 18 -15.36 -16.55 19.06
N ALA A 19 -16.19 -15.83 18.29
CA ALA A 19 -15.86 -15.39 16.92
C ALA A 19 -15.14 -14.05 16.89
N CYS A 20 -14.25 -13.76 17.86
CA CYS A 20 -13.20 -12.78 17.66
C CYS A 20 -12.16 -13.45 16.76
N GLY A 21 -12.38 -13.35 15.44
CA GLY A 21 -11.53 -13.96 14.43
C GLY A 21 -10.09 -13.49 14.59
N ALA A 22 -9.23 -14.37 15.07
CA ALA A 22 -7.83 -14.29 14.72
C ALA A 22 -7.82 -14.27 13.19
N ALA A 23 -7.38 -13.15 12.60
CA ALA A 23 -7.20 -13.07 11.16
C ALA A 23 -6.37 -14.30 10.76
N ALA A 24 -6.96 -15.17 9.93
CA ALA A 24 -6.28 -16.36 9.46
C ALA A 24 -4.96 -15.89 8.87
N LYS A 25 -3.83 -16.38 9.37
CA LYS A 25 -2.53 -16.05 8.78
C LYS A 25 -2.59 -16.46 7.32
N LYS A 26 -2.50 -15.49 6.44
CA LYS A 26 -2.48 -15.73 5.00
C LYS A 26 -1.18 -16.46 4.68
N ASP A 27 -1.25 -17.55 3.94
CA ASP A 27 -0.07 -18.36 3.61
C ASP A 27 0.84 -17.62 2.61
N THR A 28 0.29 -16.73 1.79
CA THR A 28 1.02 -15.95 0.79
C THR A 28 0.39 -14.58 0.62
N TYR A 29 1.22 -13.54 0.62
CA TYR A 29 0.85 -12.16 0.31
C TYR A 29 1.17 -11.85 -1.14
N VAL A 30 0.29 -11.12 -1.83
CA VAL A 30 0.50 -10.62 -3.19
C VAL A 30 0.69 -9.12 -3.13
N VAL A 31 1.81 -8.65 -3.64
CA VAL A 31 2.17 -7.23 -3.68
C VAL A 31 2.20 -6.75 -5.12
N GLY A 32 1.30 -5.83 -5.47
CA GLY A 32 1.30 -5.16 -6.76
C GLY A 32 2.28 -3.99 -6.76
N ILE A 33 3.18 -3.92 -7.73
CA ILE A 33 4.14 -2.83 -7.90
C ILE A 33 3.85 -2.13 -9.21
N CYS A 34 3.43 -0.86 -9.13
CA CYS A 34 3.28 0.01 -10.28
C CYS A 34 4.45 0.98 -10.35
N GLN A 35 5.35 0.79 -11.30
CA GLN A 35 6.46 1.68 -11.58
C GLN A 35 6.12 2.56 -12.78
N LEU A 36 6.31 3.88 -12.66
CA LEU A 36 5.95 4.82 -13.72
C LEU A 36 6.71 4.57 -15.02
N VAL A 37 8.03 4.42 -14.94
CA VAL A 37 8.88 4.29 -16.11
C VAL A 37 10.14 3.50 -15.74
N GLN A 38 10.79 2.90 -16.72
CA GLN A 38 12.10 2.29 -16.53
C GLN A 38 13.15 3.40 -16.39
N HIS A 39 13.79 3.44 -15.22
CA HIS A 39 14.82 4.39 -14.87
C HIS A 39 15.64 3.82 -13.71
N ASP A 40 16.95 3.98 -13.74
CA ASP A 40 17.87 3.35 -12.78
C ASP A 40 17.48 3.60 -11.32
N ALA A 41 17.05 4.81 -10.97
CA ALA A 41 16.64 5.14 -9.60
C ALA A 41 15.33 4.44 -9.20
N LEU A 42 14.33 4.37 -10.11
CA LEU A 42 13.07 3.70 -9.85
C LEU A 42 13.26 2.17 -9.81
N ASP A 43 14.10 1.63 -10.69
CA ASP A 43 14.46 0.22 -10.73
C ASP A 43 15.16 -0.19 -9.42
N ALA A 44 16.07 0.64 -8.92
CA ALA A 44 16.73 0.43 -7.63
C ALA A 44 15.76 0.48 -6.45
N ALA A 45 14.80 1.43 -6.44
CA ALA A 45 13.77 1.52 -5.40
C ALA A 45 12.85 0.29 -5.42
N THR A 46 12.38 -0.13 -6.60
CA THR A 46 11.57 -1.34 -6.77
C THR A 46 12.33 -2.58 -6.30
N LYS A 47 13.60 -2.71 -6.71
CA LYS A 47 14.43 -3.85 -6.31
C LYS A 47 14.66 -3.88 -4.80
N GLY A 48 15.03 -2.77 -4.20
CA GLY A 48 15.27 -2.69 -2.75
C GLY A 48 14.04 -3.04 -1.92
N PHE A 49 12.86 -2.61 -2.37
CA PHE A 49 11.60 -2.97 -1.75
C PHE A 49 11.31 -4.48 -1.84
N GLN A 50 11.52 -5.09 -3.02
CA GLN A 50 11.36 -6.53 -3.20
C GLN A 50 12.35 -7.34 -2.37
N ASP A 51 13.63 -6.94 -2.35
CA ASP A 51 14.67 -7.60 -1.57
C ASP A 51 14.32 -7.60 -0.07
N ALA A 52 13.91 -6.45 0.49
CA ALA A 52 13.55 -6.32 1.89
C ALA A 52 12.32 -7.19 2.28
N LEU A 53 11.29 -7.22 1.45
CA LEU A 53 10.12 -8.07 1.70
C LEU A 53 10.44 -9.55 1.53
N THR A 54 11.30 -9.91 0.58
CA THR A 54 11.75 -11.29 0.40
C THR A 54 12.59 -11.75 1.59
N GLU A 55 13.47 -10.90 2.11
CA GLU A 55 14.24 -11.20 3.34
C GLU A 55 13.32 -11.41 4.54
N ALA A 56 12.28 -10.58 4.70
CA ALA A 56 11.37 -10.63 5.84
C ALA A 56 10.35 -11.78 5.77
N LEU A 57 9.85 -12.11 4.58
CA LEU A 57 8.70 -13.00 4.38
C LEU A 57 9.04 -14.30 3.64
N GLY A 58 10.21 -14.37 2.97
CA GLY A 58 10.60 -15.53 2.18
C GLY A 58 9.57 -15.88 1.10
N ASP A 59 9.23 -17.15 1.00
CA ASP A 59 8.26 -17.68 0.04
C ASP A 59 6.80 -17.22 0.27
N LYS A 60 6.56 -16.47 1.34
CA LYS A 60 5.22 -15.94 1.66
C LYS A 60 4.87 -14.66 0.94
N VAL A 61 5.76 -14.10 0.12
CA VAL A 61 5.48 -12.92 -0.69
C VAL A 61 5.62 -13.23 -2.18
N LYS A 62 4.68 -12.69 -2.97
CA LYS A 62 4.73 -12.70 -4.44
C LYS A 62 4.56 -11.30 -4.96
N PHE A 63 5.27 -10.95 -6.02
CA PHE A 63 5.25 -9.63 -6.62
C PHE A 63 4.63 -9.67 -8.01
N GLU A 64 3.71 -8.75 -8.27
CA GLU A 64 3.17 -8.43 -9.59
C GLU A 64 3.73 -7.06 -9.99
N VAL A 65 4.85 -7.05 -10.74
CA VAL A 65 5.52 -5.82 -11.15
C VAL A 65 5.06 -5.40 -12.54
N GLN A 66 4.57 -4.17 -12.66
CA GLN A 66 4.18 -3.59 -13.94
C GLN A 66 4.76 -2.20 -14.13
N ASN A 67 5.14 -1.90 -15.37
CA ASN A 67 5.73 -0.62 -15.77
C ASN A 67 4.74 0.15 -16.67
N ALA A 68 4.46 1.39 -16.30
CA ALA A 68 3.50 2.23 -17.01
C ALA A 68 4.08 2.93 -18.26
N SER A 69 5.37 2.75 -18.53
CA SER A 69 6.06 3.31 -19.71
C SER A 69 5.97 4.85 -19.79
N GLY A 70 5.93 5.53 -18.64
CA GLY A 70 5.86 6.97 -18.53
C GLY A 70 4.46 7.57 -18.67
N ASP A 71 3.43 6.73 -18.79
CA ASP A 71 2.05 7.18 -19.01
C ASP A 71 1.18 7.01 -17.74
N SER A 72 0.60 8.10 -17.27
CA SER A 72 -0.30 8.12 -16.11
C SER A 72 -1.61 7.34 -16.34
N VAL A 73 -2.08 7.23 -17.58
CA VAL A 73 -3.27 6.42 -17.92
C VAL A 73 -2.95 4.94 -17.74
N ASN A 74 -1.74 4.53 -18.12
CA ASN A 74 -1.26 3.18 -17.86
C ASN A 74 -1.14 2.90 -16.36
N CYS A 75 -0.67 3.87 -15.55
CA CYS A 75 -0.71 3.73 -14.09
C CYS A 75 -2.12 3.40 -13.58
N THR A 76 -3.13 4.14 -14.04
CA THR A 76 -4.53 3.90 -13.67
C THR A 76 -4.99 2.50 -14.07
N THR A 77 -4.63 2.06 -15.28
CA THR A 77 -5.00 0.73 -15.78
C THR A 77 -4.35 -0.39 -14.95
N ILE A 78 -3.06 -0.26 -14.64
CA ILE A 78 -2.30 -1.21 -13.82
C ILE A 78 -2.90 -1.30 -12.41
N ILE A 79 -3.12 -0.15 -11.78
CA ILE A 79 -3.67 -0.08 -10.42
C ILE A 79 -5.08 -0.69 -10.36
N ASN A 80 -5.95 -0.41 -11.32
CA ASN A 80 -7.27 -1.03 -11.40
C ASN A 80 -7.18 -2.56 -11.55
N GLY A 81 -6.17 -3.06 -12.24
CA GLY A 81 -5.84 -4.48 -12.29
C GLY A 81 -5.52 -5.05 -10.91
N PHE A 82 -4.65 -4.40 -10.15
CA PHE A 82 -4.30 -4.80 -8.78
C PHE A 82 -5.49 -4.77 -7.81
N VAL A 83 -6.33 -3.73 -7.90
CA VAL A 83 -7.56 -3.63 -7.09
C VAL A 83 -8.52 -4.78 -7.43
N SER A 84 -8.69 -5.09 -8.71
CA SER A 84 -9.55 -6.18 -9.18
C SER A 84 -9.03 -7.56 -8.74
N SER A 85 -7.71 -7.75 -8.75
CA SER A 85 -7.04 -8.97 -8.28
C SER A 85 -7.00 -9.07 -6.76
N LYS A 86 -7.36 -8.01 -6.03
CA LYS A 86 -7.33 -7.93 -4.56
C LYS A 86 -5.94 -8.23 -4.01
N VAL A 87 -4.92 -7.56 -4.53
CA VAL A 87 -3.57 -7.64 -3.96
C VAL A 87 -3.58 -7.17 -2.50
N ASP A 88 -2.63 -7.63 -1.70
CA ASP A 88 -2.57 -7.31 -0.27
C ASP A 88 -1.94 -5.96 0.03
N LEU A 89 -1.11 -5.47 -0.89
CA LEU A 89 -0.39 -4.21 -0.80
C LEU A 89 -0.13 -3.69 -2.21
N ILE A 90 -0.21 -2.38 -2.38
CA ILE A 90 0.25 -1.70 -3.59
C ILE A 90 1.49 -0.88 -3.26
N MET A 91 2.58 -1.11 -3.99
CA MET A 91 3.74 -0.23 -4.02
C MET A 91 3.65 0.67 -5.25
N ALA A 92 3.54 1.98 -5.01
CA ALA A 92 3.44 3.00 -6.04
C ALA A 92 4.79 3.73 -6.19
N ASN A 93 5.49 3.48 -7.29
CA ASN A 93 6.80 4.05 -7.55
C ASN A 93 6.69 5.22 -8.52
N ALA A 94 6.76 6.41 -7.99
CA ALA A 94 6.60 7.75 -8.53
C ALA A 94 5.18 8.34 -8.35
N THR A 95 5.11 9.68 -8.38
CA THR A 95 3.89 10.46 -8.13
C THR A 95 2.66 10.03 -8.93
N PRO A 96 2.72 9.81 -10.27
CA PRO A 96 1.54 9.38 -11.01
C PRO A 96 1.01 8.00 -10.58
N ALA A 97 1.89 7.07 -10.21
CA ALA A 97 1.50 5.77 -9.68
C ALA A 97 0.80 5.92 -8.32
N LEU A 98 1.32 6.79 -7.43
CA LEU A 98 0.70 7.10 -6.14
C LEU A 98 -0.69 7.72 -6.31
N GLN A 99 -0.84 8.70 -7.19
CA GLN A 99 -2.13 9.37 -7.47
C GLN A 99 -3.16 8.37 -8.00
N ALA A 100 -2.76 7.49 -8.92
CA ALA A 100 -3.62 6.44 -9.44
C ALA A 100 -4.06 5.47 -8.32
N ALA A 101 -3.14 5.04 -7.46
CA ALA A 101 -3.43 4.12 -6.36
C ALA A 101 -4.37 4.75 -5.31
N ALA A 102 -4.07 5.96 -4.86
CA ALA A 102 -4.90 6.67 -3.87
C ALA A 102 -6.32 6.97 -4.39
N SER A 103 -6.47 7.16 -5.71
CA SER A 103 -7.78 7.37 -6.33
C SER A 103 -8.59 6.08 -6.50
N ALA A 104 -7.92 4.94 -6.62
CA ALA A 104 -8.56 3.66 -6.97
C ALA A 104 -9.03 2.86 -5.74
N THR A 105 -8.43 3.05 -4.58
CA THR A 105 -8.78 2.28 -3.39
C THR A 105 -8.51 3.04 -2.08
N SER A 106 -9.41 2.87 -1.13
CA SER A 106 -9.24 3.30 0.26
C SER A 106 -9.04 2.11 1.22
N GLU A 107 -9.01 0.88 0.69
CA GLU A 107 -8.97 -0.35 1.50
C GLU A 107 -7.60 -1.03 1.42
N ILE A 108 -7.04 -1.16 0.21
CA ILE A 108 -5.74 -1.81 0.02
C ILE A 108 -4.65 -0.84 0.50
N PRO A 109 -3.75 -1.26 1.41
CA PRO A 109 -2.62 -0.45 1.81
C PRO A 109 -1.76 -0.02 0.62
N ILE A 110 -1.33 1.24 0.61
CA ILE A 110 -0.50 1.83 -0.44
C ILE A 110 0.80 2.35 0.19
N LEU A 111 1.93 1.91 -0.35
CA LEU A 111 3.24 2.46 -0.03
C LEU A 111 3.79 3.21 -1.25
N GLY A 112 3.96 4.53 -1.10
CA GLY A 112 4.59 5.36 -2.12
C GLY A 112 6.10 5.42 -1.93
N THR A 113 6.84 5.48 -3.03
CA THR A 113 8.27 5.79 -3.08
C THR A 113 8.58 6.62 -4.31
N SER A 114 9.72 7.28 -4.34
CA SER A 114 10.09 8.22 -5.40
C SER A 114 9.02 9.31 -5.59
N VAL A 115 8.46 9.78 -4.49
CA VAL A 115 7.44 10.83 -4.43
C VAL A 115 8.05 12.04 -3.71
N THR A 116 8.15 13.15 -4.42
CA THR A 116 8.81 14.34 -3.90
C THR A 116 8.03 14.95 -2.74
N GLU A 117 6.72 15.13 -2.89
CA GLU A 117 5.91 15.79 -1.87
C GLU A 117 4.47 15.25 -1.91
N TYR A 118 4.05 14.61 -0.82
CA TYR A 118 2.75 13.93 -0.72
C TYR A 118 1.57 14.89 -0.63
N GLY A 119 1.73 16.03 0.01
CA GLY A 119 0.66 17.03 0.15
C GLY A 119 0.21 17.54 -1.21
N VAL A 120 1.16 17.93 -2.06
CA VAL A 120 0.90 18.38 -3.44
C VAL A 120 0.39 17.21 -4.29
N ALA A 121 1.05 16.04 -4.20
CA ALA A 121 0.69 14.88 -5.00
C ALA A 121 -0.76 14.43 -4.78
N LEU A 122 -1.27 14.54 -3.56
CA LEU A 122 -2.59 14.08 -3.16
C LEU A 122 -3.60 15.21 -2.90
N GLY A 123 -3.20 16.47 -3.10
CA GLY A 123 -4.05 17.65 -2.89
C GLY A 123 -4.47 17.82 -1.42
N LEU A 124 -3.56 17.55 -0.47
CA LEU A 124 -3.85 17.63 0.95
C LEU A 124 -3.59 19.05 1.48
N ASP A 125 -4.64 19.73 1.93
CA ASP A 125 -4.51 21.02 2.59
C ASP A 125 -3.79 20.88 3.94
N ASN A 126 -2.85 21.79 4.21
CA ASN A 126 -2.09 21.83 5.48
C ASN A 126 -1.34 20.52 5.80
N PHE A 127 -0.75 19.90 4.79
CA PHE A 127 0.03 18.67 4.97
C PHE A 127 1.15 18.85 6.01
N SER A 128 1.17 17.97 7.01
CA SER A 128 2.12 18.02 8.14
C SER A 128 3.06 16.82 8.20
N GLY A 129 3.26 16.15 7.06
CA GLY A 129 4.13 14.96 6.97
C GLY A 129 3.41 13.61 7.19
N THR A 130 2.10 13.63 7.41
CA THR A 130 1.29 12.40 7.55
C THR A 130 0.13 12.42 6.57
N VAL A 131 0.04 11.43 5.70
CA VAL A 131 -1.07 11.30 4.74
C VAL A 131 -2.31 10.76 5.43
N GLY A 132 -2.16 9.69 6.22
CA GLY A 132 -3.27 9.01 6.86
C GLY A 132 -4.02 8.04 5.94
N GLY A 133 -5.15 7.49 6.43
CA GLY A 133 -5.91 6.49 5.70
C GLY A 133 -5.09 5.23 5.40
N ASN A 134 -5.17 4.75 4.16
CA ASN A 134 -4.46 3.58 3.69
C ASN A 134 -3.13 3.91 2.96
N VAL A 135 -2.68 5.16 2.99
CA VAL A 135 -1.48 5.62 2.28
C VAL A 135 -0.35 5.93 3.24
N SER A 136 0.83 5.42 2.96
CA SER A 136 2.11 5.74 3.62
C SER A 136 3.25 5.69 2.59
N GLY A 137 4.46 5.99 3.01
CA GLY A 137 5.62 5.87 2.11
C GLY A 137 6.81 6.73 2.53
N THR A 138 7.72 6.93 1.58
CA THR A 138 8.93 7.75 1.74
C THR A 138 8.89 8.94 0.79
N SER A 139 9.28 10.13 1.28
CA SER A 139 9.49 11.31 0.45
C SER A 139 10.94 11.38 -0.01
N ASP A 140 11.15 11.79 -1.25
CA ASP A 140 12.45 12.04 -1.85
C ASP A 140 12.74 13.54 -2.06
N LEU A 141 12.03 14.41 -1.35
CA LEU A 141 12.25 15.85 -1.43
C LEU A 141 13.68 16.20 -1.05
N ALA A 142 14.44 16.69 -2.02
CA ALA A 142 15.82 17.12 -1.81
C ALA A 142 15.88 18.39 -0.93
N PRO A 143 16.87 18.52 -0.04
CA PRO A 143 17.10 19.74 0.72
C PRO A 143 17.70 20.84 -0.18
N LEU A 144 16.83 21.48 -0.97
CA LEU A 144 17.22 22.42 -2.03
C LEU A 144 18.00 23.64 -1.52
N ASP A 145 17.70 24.10 -0.32
CA ASP A 145 18.42 25.16 0.38
C ASP A 145 19.89 24.77 0.62
N GLN A 146 20.12 23.57 1.15
CA GLN A 146 21.47 23.05 1.38
C GLN A 146 22.21 22.80 0.06
N GLN A 147 21.49 22.35 -0.98
CA GLN A 147 22.09 22.17 -2.31
C GLN A 147 22.47 23.52 -2.94
N ALA A 148 21.69 24.56 -2.75
CA ALA A 148 22.02 25.91 -3.22
C ALA A 148 23.26 26.44 -2.52
N ASP A 149 23.43 26.21 -1.23
CA ASP A 149 24.60 26.63 -0.44
C ASP A 149 25.91 25.95 -0.89
N MET A 150 25.82 24.78 -1.54
CA MET A 150 27.01 24.09 -2.08
C MET A 150 27.50 24.68 -3.41
N ILE A 151 26.73 25.55 -4.05
CA ILE A 151 27.07 26.14 -5.36
C ILE A 151 27.76 27.50 -5.19
N VAL A 152 27.70 28.08 -4.01
CA VAL A 152 28.36 29.35 -3.61
C VAL A 152 29.73 29.07 -2.99
#